data_bd38fae3ff27c0402fd689fae499cdd2
#
_entry.id   bd38fae3ff27c0402fd689fae499cdd2
#
_cell.length_a   1.000
_cell.length_b   1.000
_cell.length_c   1.000
_cell.angle_alpha   90.00
_cell.angle_beta   90.00
_cell.angle_gamma   90.00
#
_symmetry.space_group_name_H-M   'P 1'
#
loop_
_entity.id
_entity.type
_entity.pdbx_description
1 polymer ?
#
loop_
_entity_poly.entity_id
_entity_poly.type
_entity_poly.pdbx_seq_one_letter_code
_entity_poly.pdbx_strand_id
1 'polypeptide(L)'
;MTGREQEGWGRRAELDAASTPAAAREGRPAVVCPRFDGVGADGAPVRLGIMGGTFDPIHQGHLACAEQAREAFGLAGVVFVPTGRPAFKRDRAVTDGAVRLEMCRAAVAGNPAFAVSPLEVDRPGITYAV
;
A
#
# COMPACT_ATOMS: atom_id res chain seq x y z
N MET A 1 -7.53 -17.28 -10.40
CA MET A 1 -8.03 -15.95 -10.76
C MET A 1 -7.73 -15.64 -12.21
N THR A 2 -8.69 -15.16 -12.95
CA THR A 2 -8.53 -14.90 -14.37
C THR A 2 -8.05 -13.47 -14.62
N GLY A 3 -7.42 -13.22 -15.80
CA GLY A 3 -7.00 -11.87 -16.18
C GLY A 3 -8.16 -10.87 -16.24
N ARG A 4 -9.37 -11.34 -16.56
CA ARG A 4 -10.57 -10.51 -16.61
C ARG A 4 -10.89 -9.87 -15.27
N GLU A 5 -10.80 -10.63 -14.17
CA GLU A 5 -11.06 -10.13 -12.84
C GLU A 5 -10.03 -9.07 -12.42
N GLN A 6 -8.78 -9.30 -12.75
CA GLN A 6 -7.70 -8.35 -12.47
C GLN A 6 -7.89 -7.05 -13.24
N GLU A 7 -8.27 -7.13 -14.51
CA GLU A 7 -8.53 -5.94 -15.33
C GLU A 7 -9.71 -5.14 -14.78
N GLY A 8 -10.78 -5.83 -14.35
CA GLY A 8 -11.95 -5.19 -13.77
C GLY A 8 -11.61 -4.45 -12.48
N TRP A 9 -10.80 -5.06 -11.65
CA TRP A 9 -10.36 -4.44 -10.40
C TRP A 9 -9.51 -3.19 -10.65
N GLY A 10 -8.55 -3.28 -11.56
CA GLY A 10 -7.69 -2.15 -11.92
C GLY A 10 -8.48 -0.96 -12.47
N ARG A 11 -9.39 -1.22 -13.39
CA ARG A 11 -10.23 -0.16 -13.94
C ARG A 11 -11.11 0.50 -12.89
N ARG A 12 -11.67 -0.29 -11.98
CA ARG A 12 -12.49 0.25 -10.90
C ARG A 12 -11.68 1.18 -10.01
N ALA A 13 -10.49 0.77 -9.62
CA ALA A 13 -9.63 1.59 -8.78
C ALA A 13 -9.29 2.93 -9.43
N GLU A 14 -9.00 2.93 -10.72
CA GLU A 14 -8.70 4.15 -11.47
C GLU A 14 -9.90 5.09 -11.56
N LEU A 15 -11.07 4.54 -11.89
CA LEU A 15 -12.30 5.33 -11.99
C LEU A 15 -12.71 5.91 -10.63
N ASP A 16 -12.66 5.10 -9.59
CA ASP A 16 -13.09 5.51 -8.26
C ASP A 16 -12.15 6.55 -7.64
N ALA A 17 -10.88 6.51 -7.97
CA ALA A 17 -9.93 7.52 -7.53
C ALA A 17 -10.28 8.93 -8.03
N ALA A 18 -10.95 9.03 -9.20
CA ALA A 18 -11.38 10.28 -9.77
C ALA A 18 -12.68 10.82 -9.16
N SER A 19 -13.46 9.96 -8.52
CA SER A 19 -14.81 10.29 -8.05
C SER A 19 -15.08 9.87 -6.61
N THR A 20 -14.15 10.16 -5.70
CA THR A 20 -14.30 9.83 -4.27
C THR A 20 -15.58 10.45 -3.70
N PRO A 21 -16.49 9.64 -3.11
CA PRO A 21 -17.70 10.15 -2.52
C PRO A 21 -17.45 11.19 -1.42
N ALA A 22 -18.30 12.21 -1.33
CA ALA A 22 -18.19 13.25 -0.32
C ALA A 22 -18.18 12.67 1.11
N ALA A 23 -18.98 11.65 1.37
CA ALA A 23 -19.04 10.99 2.68
C ALA A 23 -17.72 10.37 3.09
N ALA A 24 -16.88 9.96 2.14
CA ALA A 24 -15.55 9.44 2.42
C ALA A 24 -14.58 10.51 2.88
N ARG A 25 -14.91 11.78 2.67
CA ARG A 25 -14.05 12.92 3.03
C ARG A 25 -14.37 13.48 4.41
N GLU A 26 -15.55 13.18 4.95
CA GLU A 26 -16.01 13.71 6.24
C GLU A 26 -15.63 12.77 7.37
N GLY A 27 -14.85 13.27 8.34
CA GLY A 27 -14.51 12.56 9.56
C GLY A 27 -13.62 11.32 9.40
N ARG A 28 -13.08 11.08 8.21
CA ARG A 28 -12.16 9.98 7.96
C ARG A 28 -10.73 10.51 7.82
N PRO A 29 -9.75 9.67 8.18
CA PRO A 29 -8.35 10.03 7.94
C PRO A 29 -8.12 10.26 6.44
N ALA A 30 -7.14 11.08 6.13
CA ALA A 30 -6.77 11.35 4.76
C ALA A 30 -6.53 10.04 3.99
N VAL A 31 -6.88 10.06 2.72
CA VAL A 31 -6.68 8.90 1.85
C VAL A 31 -5.21 8.52 1.85
N VAL A 32 -4.92 7.34 2.34
CA VAL A 32 -3.55 6.86 2.50
C VAL A 32 -3.06 6.09 1.29
N CYS A 33 -3.95 5.75 0.39
CA CYS A 33 -3.60 4.93 -0.76
C CYS A 33 -4.54 5.22 -1.94
N PRO A 34 -4.29 6.32 -2.68
CA PRO A 34 -5.20 6.76 -3.74
C PRO A 34 -5.50 5.70 -4.81
N ARG A 35 -4.56 4.81 -5.06
CA ARG A 35 -4.73 3.76 -6.07
C ARG A 35 -5.91 2.83 -5.74
N PHE A 36 -6.18 2.63 -4.45
CA PHE A 36 -7.25 1.76 -3.98
C PHE A 36 -8.45 2.52 -3.43
N ASP A 37 -8.43 3.84 -3.56
CA ASP A 37 -9.55 4.66 -3.13
C ASP A 37 -10.80 4.28 -3.92
N GLY A 38 -11.88 4.00 -3.22
CA GLY A 38 -13.12 3.54 -3.84
C GLY A 38 -13.23 2.04 -4.09
N VAL A 39 -12.16 1.28 -3.93
CA VAL A 39 -12.22 -0.18 -4.06
C VAL A 39 -13.16 -0.73 -2.97
N GLY A 40 -14.16 -1.49 -3.39
CA GLY A 40 -15.19 -2.01 -2.49
C GLY A 40 -16.30 -1.02 -2.16
N ALA A 41 -16.32 0.16 -2.78
CA ALA A 41 -17.34 1.17 -2.53
C ALA A 41 -18.76 0.72 -2.94
N ASP A 42 -18.87 -0.30 -3.78
CA ASP A 42 -20.14 -0.91 -4.19
C ASP A 42 -20.71 -1.86 -3.12
N GLY A 43 -20.06 -1.97 -1.97
CA GLY A 43 -20.47 -2.85 -0.88
C GLY A 43 -19.99 -4.29 -0.99
N ALA A 44 -19.32 -4.66 -2.07
CA ALA A 44 -18.75 -5.99 -2.21
C ALA A 44 -17.50 -6.11 -1.30
N PRO A 45 -17.34 -7.21 -0.54
CA PRO A 45 -16.14 -7.38 0.29
C PRO A 45 -14.89 -7.53 -0.55
N VAL A 46 -13.86 -6.79 -0.19
CA VAL A 46 -12.56 -6.80 -0.87
C VAL A 46 -11.48 -7.09 0.17
N ARG A 47 -10.58 -8.02 -0.17
CA ARG A 47 -9.43 -8.34 0.68
C ARG A 47 -8.21 -7.59 0.16
N LEU A 48 -7.63 -6.78 1.01
CA LEU A 48 -6.35 -6.11 0.74
C LEU A 48 -5.30 -6.63 1.71
N GLY A 49 -4.10 -6.87 1.20
CA GLY A 49 -2.95 -7.18 2.03
C GLY A 49 -2.22 -5.91 2.46
N ILE A 50 -1.62 -5.94 3.62
CA ILE A 50 -0.75 -4.87 4.09
C ILE A 50 0.62 -5.48 4.36
N MET A 51 1.64 -4.91 3.73
CA MET A 51 3.02 -5.32 3.95
C MET A 51 3.81 -4.17 4.55
N GLY A 52 4.03 -4.26 5.86
CA GLY A 52 4.86 -3.30 6.58
C GLY A 52 6.32 -3.70 6.55
N GLY A 53 7.19 -2.74 6.54
CA GLY A 53 8.62 -2.98 6.59
C GLY A 53 9.42 -1.70 6.55
N THR A 54 10.70 -1.80 6.85
CA THR A 54 11.61 -0.67 6.73
C THR A 54 11.88 -0.33 5.26
N PHE A 55 12.02 -1.35 4.42
CA PHE A 55 12.31 -1.21 2.99
C PHE A 55 13.51 -0.29 2.75
N ASP A 56 14.66 -0.72 3.22
CA ASP A 56 15.89 0.07 3.14
C ASP A 56 17.05 -0.74 2.50
N PRO A 57 16.99 -1.01 1.19
CA PRO A 57 15.92 -0.71 0.24
C PRO A 57 14.87 -1.81 0.13
N ILE A 58 13.77 -1.50 -0.51
CA ILE A 58 12.86 -2.51 -1.03
C ILE A 58 13.57 -3.30 -2.13
N HIS A 59 13.29 -4.58 -2.25
CA HIS A 59 13.96 -5.44 -3.25
C HIS A 59 13.00 -6.51 -3.77
N GLN A 60 13.48 -7.29 -4.74
CA GLN A 60 12.68 -8.31 -5.41
C GLN A 60 12.09 -9.34 -4.46
N GLY A 61 12.77 -9.66 -3.37
CA GLY A 61 12.25 -10.57 -2.34
C GLY A 61 10.97 -10.04 -1.71
N HIS A 62 10.88 -8.75 -1.44
CA HIS A 62 9.66 -8.13 -0.92
C HIS A 62 8.51 -8.22 -1.93
N LEU A 63 8.79 -7.91 -3.19
CA LEU A 63 7.78 -7.94 -4.25
C LEU A 63 7.27 -9.35 -4.52
N ALA A 64 8.17 -10.32 -4.56
CA ALA A 64 7.82 -11.72 -4.75
C ALA A 64 6.96 -12.25 -3.60
N CYS A 65 7.33 -11.92 -2.37
CA CYS A 65 6.56 -12.31 -1.18
C CYS A 65 5.14 -11.73 -1.22
N ALA A 66 5.02 -10.46 -1.57
CA ALA A 66 3.72 -9.80 -1.70
C ALA A 66 2.85 -10.44 -2.77
N GLU A 67 3.43 -10.78 -3.93
CA GLU A 67 2.68 -11.41 -5.01
C GLU A 67 2.26 -12.84 -4.66
N GLN A 68 3.11 -13.59 -4.00
CA GLN A 68 2.76 -14.93 -3.52
C GLN A 68 1.63 -14.89 -2.50
N ALA A 69 1.66 -13.93 -1.59
CA ALA A 69 0.59 -13.75 -0.60
C ALA A 69 -0.72 -13.33 -1.29
N ARG A 70 -0.61 -12.43 -2.27
CA ARG A 70 -1.77 -11.99 -3.04
C ARG A 70 -2.49 -13.16 -3.70
N GLU A 71 -1.74 -14.04 -4.36
CA GLU A 71 -2.29 -15.23 -5.01
C GLU A 71 -2.83 -16.24 -3.99
N ALA A 72 -2.07 -16.53 -2.95
CA ALA A 72 -2.43 -17.54 -1.96
C ALA A 72 -3.70 -17.18 -1.19
N PHE A 73 -3.92 -15.92 -0.89
CA PHE A 73 -5.04 -15.47 -0.07
C PHE A 73 -6.15 -14.78 -0.86
N GLY A 74 -6.04 -14.75 -2.18
CA GLY A 74 -7.04 -14.10 -3.02
C GLY A 74 -7.19 -12.62 -2.75
N LEU A 75 -6.07 -11.91 -2.56
CA LEU A 75 -6.08 -10.49 -2.27
C LEU A 75 -6.27 -9.69 -3.56
N ALA A 76 -7.11 -8.67 -3.50
CA ALA A 76 -7.29 -7.73 -4.62
C ALA A 76 -6.03 -6.89 -4.86
N GLY A 77 -5.28 -6.61 -3.81
CA GLY A 77 -4.04 -5.88 -3.91
C GLY A 77 -3.24 -5.93 -2.62
N VAL A 78 -2.05 -5.37 -2.64
CA VAL A 78 -1.16 -5.26 -1.48
C VAL A 78 -0.71 -3.81 -1.35
N VAL A 79 -0.84 -3.28 -0.14
CA VAL A 79 -0.36 -1.94 0.22
C VAL A 79 0.95 -2.10 0.99
N PHE A 80 2.00 -1.51 0.46
CA PHE A 80 3.30 -1.44 1.15
C PHE A 80 3.30 -0.22 2.06
N VAL A 81 3.65 -0.43 3.32
CA VAL A 81 3.67 0.63 4.33
C VAL A 81 5.07 0.74 4.90
N PRO A 82 5.93 1.60 4.34
CA PRO A 82 7.27 1.83 4.91
C PRO A 82 7.17 2.41 6.31
N THR A 83 7.98 1.88 7.23
CA THR A 83 8.03 2.42 8.59
C THR A 83 8.63 3.82 8.57
N GLY A 84 8.20 4.66 9.52
CA GLY A 84 8.80 5.96 9.70
C GLY A 84 10.16 5.84 10.38
N ARG A 85 10.17 5.78 11.72
CA ARG A 85 11.38 5.52 12.52
C ARG A 85 11.25 4.15 13.16
N PRO A 86 11.98 3.12 12.66
CA PRO A 86 11.88 1.76 13.23
C PRO A 86 12.41 1.72 14.66
N ALA A 87 11.62 1.19 15.57
CA ALA A 87 11.97 1.10 16.99
C ALA A 87 13.22 0.22 17.23
N PHE A 88 13.35 -0.85 16.47
CA PHE A 88 14.41 -1.85 16.66
C PHE A 88 15.72 -1.51 15.98
N LYS A 89 15.81 -0.38 15.27
CA LYS A 89 16.99 0.01 14.49
C LYS A 89 17.57 1.34 14.93
N ARG A 90 17.40 1.68 16.22
CA ARG A 90 17.87 2.96 16.77
C ARG A 90 19.37 3.19 16.62
N ASP A 91 20.14 2.13 16.74
CA ASP A 91 21.62 2.19 16.71
C ASP A 91 22.20 2.04 15.32
N ARG A 92 21.36 1.93 14.29
CA ARG A 92 21.78 1.78 12.90
C ARG A 92 21.30 2.97 12.09
N ALA A 93 22.19 3.43 11.20
CA ALA A 93 21.79 4.43 10.23
C ALA A 93 20.72 3.84 9.32
N VAL A 94 19.56 4.48 9.28
CA VAL A 94 18.44 4.11 8.40
C VAL A 94 18.22 5.25 7.44
N THR A 95 18.06 4.93 6.16
CA THR A 95 17.76 5.93 5.13
C THR A 95 16.49 6.69 5.49
N ASP A 96 16.46 7.98 5.21
CA ASP A 96 15.31 8.83 5.46
C ASP A 96 14.01 8.21 4.91
N GLY A 97 12.94 8.31 5.67
CA GLY A 97 11.64 7.75 5.32
C GLY A 97 11.13 8.24 3.97
N ALA A 98 11.32 9.51 3.65
CA ALA A 98 10.90 10.06 2.36
C ALA A 98 11.61 9.38 1.18
N VAL A 99 12.89 9.07 1.33
CA VAL A 99 13.66 8.38 0.29
C VAL A 99 13.20 6.93 0.16
N ARG A 100 13.00 6.24 1.28
CA ARG A 100 12.50 4.85 1.27
C ARG A 100 11.11 4.77 0.67
N LEU A 101 10.26 5.74 0.95
CA LEU A 101 8.93 5.84 0.36
C LEU A 101 9.00 5.96 -1.18
N GLU A 102 9.88 6.82 -1.68
CA GLU A 102 10.07 6.99 -3.12
C GLU A 102 10.63 5.72 -3.79
N MET A 103 11.53 5.02 -3.12
CA MET A 103 12.02 3.73 -3.62
C MET A 103 10.89 2.71 -3.74
N CYS A 104 10.01 2.65 -2.75
CA CYS A 104 8.84 1.77 -2.81
C CYS A 104 7.90 2.15 -3.95
N ARG A 105 7.63 3.44 -4.13
CA ARG A 105 6.79 3.92 -5.23
C ARG A 105 7.34 3.53 -6.59
N ALA A 106 8.63 3.69 -6.77
CA ALA A 106 9.30 3.28 -8.00
C ALA A 106 9.20 1.76 -8.23
N ALA A 107 9.39 0.98 -7.18
CA ALA A 107 9.37 -0.48 -7.27
C ALA A 107 8.00 -1.04 -7.64
N VAL A 108 6.92 -0.41 -7.20
CA VAL A 108 5.56 -0.90 -7.44
C VAL A 108 4.85 -0.22 -8.61
N ALA A 109 5.49 0.75 -9.26
CA ALA A 109 4.86 1.59 -10.28
C ALA A 109 4.26 0.78 -11.43
N GLY A 110 4.89 -0.32 -11.83
CA GLY A 110 4.45 -1.16 -12.94
C GLY A 110 3.41 -2.21 -12.58
N ASN A 111 3.02 -2.34 -11.32
CA ASN A 111 2.08 -3.36 -10.89
C ASN A 111 0.79 -2.72 -10.35
N PRO A 112 -0.35 -2.88 -11.05
CA PRO A 112 -1.61 -2.27 -10.62
C PRO A 112 -2.17 -2.87 -9.33
N ALA A 113 -1.72 -4.05 -8.93
CA ALA A 113 -2.15 -4.70 -7.70
C ALA A 113 -1.36 -4.23 -6.47
N PHE A 114 -0.32 -3.42 -6.65
CA PHE A 114 0.50 -2.92 -5.56
C PHE A 114 0.34 -1.42 -5.41
N ALA A 115 0.35 -0.96 -4.17
CA ALA A 115 0.33 0.46 -3.84
C ALA A 115 1.21 0.73 -2.63
N VAL A 116 1.53 1.98 -2.40
CA VAL A 116 2.38 2.40 -1.27
C VAL A 116 1.63 3.45 -0.46
N SER A 117 1.64 3.31 0.84
CA SER A 117 1.04 4.28 1.75
C SER A 117 2.13 5.04 2.53
N PRO A 118 2.05 6.36 2.61
CA PRO A 118 2.98 7.17 3.40
C PRO A 118 2.59 7.26 4.88
N LEU A 119 1.56 6.56 5.31
CA LEU A 119 0.94 6.71 6.63
C LEU A 119 1.96 6.74 7.77
N GLU A 120 2.90 5.80 7.78
CA GLU A 120 3.89 5.69 8.85
C GLU A 120 5.05 6.67 8.68
N VAL A 121 5.43 6.96 7.46
CA VAL A 121 6.50 7.94 7.16
C VAL A 121 6.06 9.35 7.55
N ASP A 122 4.80 9.68 7.31
CA ASP A 122 4.24 11.00 7.62
C ASP A 122 3.89 11.15 9.10
N ARG A 123 3.79 10.05 9.84
CA ARG A 123 3.48 10.08 11.27
C ARG A 123 4.71 10.46 12.09
N PRO A 124 4.61 11.44 13.02
CA PRO A 124 5.73 11.78 13.88
C PRO A 124 6.00 10.68 14.91
N GLY A 125 7.27 10.54 15.30
CA GLY A 125 7.69 9.60 16.32
C GLY A 125 8.17 8.25 15.79
N ILE A 126 8.33 7.31 16.71
CA ILE A 126 8.87 5.97 16.43
C ILE A 126 7.73 5.04 16.03
N THR A 127 7.96 4.24 14.99
CA THR A 127 7.03 3.21 14.56
C THR A 127 7.28 1.91 15.29
N TYR A 128 6.25 1.36 15.89
CA TYR A 128 6.26 0.04 16.51
C TYR A 128 5.37 -0.90 15.71
N ALA A 129 5.88 -2.07 15.37
CA ALA A 129 5.07 -3.14 14.83
C ALA A 129 4.34 -3.82 15.98
N VAL A 130 3.04 -3.89 15.89
CA VAL A 130 2.17 -4.45 16.94
C VAL A 130 1.54 -5.74 16.44
#